data_ec848f6c51f8c546450d47e4a581bec9
#
_entry.id   ec848f6c51f8c546450d47e4a581bec9
#
_cell.length_a   1.000
_cell.length_b   1.000
_cell.length_c   1.000
_cell.angle_alpha   90.00
_cell.angle_beta   90.00
_cell.angle_gamma   90.00
#
_symmetry.space_group_name_H-M   'P 1'
#
loop_
_entity.id
_entity.type
_entity.pdbx_description
1 polymer ?
#
loop_
_entity_poly.entity_id
_entity_poly.type
_entity_poly.pdbx_seq_one_letter_code
_entity_poly.pdbx_strand_id
1 'polypeptide(L)'
;IKRITETKYNESHPVWANTKEALLYTADYNGVWNLFLHPLEAAGPLNENIQYPITNVLTGLQQPTISRDDNSLIFAGYSGIGWDLYSLSQPLTLKKKAVAPTQFHMNDKLDLEDIVDLRRHKNNNRLYQNESASYSNWVFARGYENFNAPMKDRKNDSETISLDSTYIDGRYISKSYKTRFTLDLVSGNLQLSNVFGATGMTYFSFSDILGDHQIAFGTEMVLTLENSDYFFQYGYLKNRLDYYFTGFQNANFFQVDYWSLVRLRHYGIQTSISHPFSRFQRMDYGLSWHNINYTRLVQGYNSFGQVEYFPEEDSTYSTILPSLSWVFDNSVYGFTGPIDGFRKNTTLTVSPGYGSNKLKFQTIKSDLRKYWRFGRDYTIALRGFFGVSLGKNKQKFFLGGVPYLIAGSGETNGVEDSGNFRDIILDDDNESLIHDIYFTEYAWPLRGARFGERFGATTSLMNLEVRFPFINYLALGFPLKMIFGNIRGHAFIDVGGAWDDMSEFSTKIWPSRYGGNNIGDYSPIVMTSGLGTKINLGYFLLKIEAAWDRNENGYSKPQWYFSLGPDW
;
A
#
# COMPACT_ATOMS: atom_id res chain seq x y z
N ILE A 1 46.86 3.49 -1.22
CA ILE A 1 45.75 3.05 -0.34
C ILE A 1 46.29 1.87 0.46
N LYS A 2 46.18 1.94 1.81
CA LYS A 2 46.59 0.85 2.71
C LYS A 2 45.33 0.32 3.37
N ARG A 3 45.12 -0.99 3.32
CA ARG A 3 44.04 -1.67 4.07
C ARG A 3 44.46 -1.66 5.57
N ILE A 4 43.53 -1.24 6.45
CA ILE A 4 43.79 -1.11 7.89
C ILE A 4 43.36 -2.37 8.65
N THR A 5 42.24 -2.96 8.25
CA THR A 5 41.68 -4.19 8.83
C THR A 5 41.60 -5.31 7.81
N GLU A 6 41.85 -6.55 8.21
CA GLU A 6 41.74 -7.73 7.36
C GLU A 6 41.09 -8.87 8.15
N THR A 7 39.75 -8.76 8.26
CA THR A 7 38.91 -9.71 8.98
C THR A 7 37.81 -10.23 8.08
N LYS A 8 37.14 -11.31 8.49
CA LYS A 8 35.97 -11.87 7.83
C LYS A 8 34.66 -11.23 8.29
N TYR A 9 34.71 -10.27 9.18
CA TYR A 9 33.60 -9.60 9.81
C TYR A 9 33.30 -8.26 9.15
N ASN A 10 32.13 -7.69 9.48
CA ASN A 10 31.77 -6.36 9.01
C ASN A 10 32.33 -5.30 9.94
N GLU A 11 32.95 -4.30 9.35
CA GLU A 11 33.54 -3.15 10.02
C GLU A 11 33.03 -1.87 9.40
N SER A 12 32.58 -0.92 10.23
CA SER A 12 31.89 0.28 9.76
C SER A 12 32.18 1.48 10.68
N HIS A 13 31.80 2.66 10.18
CA HIS A 13 31.82 3.92 10.92
C HIS A 13 33.20 4.23 11.59
N PRO A 14 34.31 4.29 10.84
CA PRO A 14 35.60 4.60 11.39
C PRO A 14 35.69 6.07 11.82
N VAL A 15 36.29 6.32 13.01
CA VAL A 15 36.52 7.66 13.57
C VAL A 15 37.94 7.74 14.09
N TRP A 16 38.71 8.75 13.64
CA TRP A 16 40.04 9.02 14.11
C TRP A 16 40.06 9.72 15.48
N ALA A 17 40.84 9.24 16.39
CA ALA A 17 41.20 10.02 17.59
C ALA A 17 42.10 11.19 17.21
N ASN A 18 41.88 12.37 17.81
CA ASN A 18 42.60 13.58 17.45
C ASN A 18 43.92 13.73 18.21
N THR A 19 44.01 13.25 19.47
CA THR A 19 45.15 13.43 20.36
C THR A 19 46.01 12.20 20.48
N LYS A 20 45.52 11.04 20.03
CA LYS A 20 46.27 9.78 20.03
C LYS A 20 46.14 9.09 18.69
N GLU A 21 47.18 8.39 18.26
CA GLU A 21 47.13 7.58 17.05
C GLU A 21 46.30 6.31 17.27
N ALA A 22 45.00 6.48 17.26
CA ALA A 22 44.04 5.41 17.42
C ALA A 22 42.84 5.59 16.49
N LEU A 23 42.30 4.47 16.05
CA LEU A 23 41.06 4.39 15.25
C LEU A 23 39.98 3.72 16.10
N LEU A 24 38.83 4.37 16.19
CA LEU A 24 37.60 3.77 16.72
C LEU A 24 36.69 3.40 15.56
N TYR A 25 36.01 2.29 15.66
CA TYR A 25 35.06 1.83 14.66
C TYR A 25 34.07 0.84 15.26
N THR A 26 32.99 0.56 14.56
CA THR A 26 32.02 -0.47 14.94
C THR A 26 32.29 -1.76 14.19
N ALA A 27 32.16 -2.91 14.86
CA ALA A 27 32.31 -4.22 14.25
C ALA A 27 31.40 -5.28 14.91
N ASP A 28 31.05 -6.32 14.16
CA ASP A 28 30.20 -7.42 14.60
C ASP A 28 30.95 -8.72 14.92
N TYR A 29 32.23 -8.62 15.39
CA TYR A 29 33.10 -9.78 15.61
C TYR A 29 32.53 -10.88 16.50
N ASN A 30 31.56 -10.56 17.34
CA ASN A 30 30.86 -11.52 18.19
C ASN A 30 29.40 -11.72 17.82
N GLY A 31 28.99 -11.22 16.66
CA GLY A 31 27.59 -11.25 16.18
C GLY A 31 26.70 -10.08 16.65
N VAL A 32 27.28 -9.11 17.38
CA VAL A 32 26.62 -7.86 17.78
C VAL A 32 27.54 -6.69 17.50
N TRP A 33 27.03 -5.64 16.92
CA TRP A 33 27.78 -4.41 16.64
C TRP A 33 28.23 -3.74 17.93
N ASN A 34 29.54 -3.80 18.21
CA ASN A 34 30.20 -3.17 19.34
C ASN A 34 31.23 -2.16 18.87
N LEU A 35 31.69 -1.29 19.78
CA LEU A 35 32.75 -0.32 19.53
C LEU A 35 34.09 -0.94 19.79
N PHE A 36 34.99 -0.80 18.82
CA PHE A 36 36.38 -1.30 18.88
C PHE A 36 37.35 -0.16 18.83
N LEU A 37 38.46 -0.33 19.55
CA LEU A 37 39.63 0.55 19.53
C LEU A 37 40.80 -0.17 18.87
N HIS A 38 41.44 0.48 17.92
CA HIS A 38 42.65 0.04 17.24
C HIS A 38 43.75 1.09 17.40
N PRO A 39 44.75 0.89 18.28
CA PRO A 39 45.93 1.75 18.37
C PRO A 39 46.80 1.60 17.13
N LEU A 40 47.25 2.71 16.53
CA LEU A 40 48.02 2.72 15.29
C LEU A 40 49.53 2.68 15.49
N GLU A 41 50.02 2.92 16.70
CA GLU A 41 51.44 2.88 17.04
C GLU A 41 52.07 1.48 16.93
N ALA A 42 51.26 0.42 16.87
CA ALA A 42 51.75 -0.93 16.68
C ALA A 42 52.08 -1.19 15.21
N ALA A 43 53.29 -0.81 14.78
CA ALA A 43 53.82 -1.11 13.46
C ALA A 43 54.03 -2.63 13.28
N GLY A 44 53.04 -3.31 12.75
CA GLY A 44 53.07 -4.73 12.38
C GLY A 44 51.87 -5.10 11.51
N PRO A 45 51.90 -6.25 10.81
CA PRO A 45 50.69 -6.76 10.16
C PRO A 45 49.63 -6.95 11.24
N LEU A 46 48.43 -6.48 10.95
CA LEU A 46 47.26 -6.48 11.82
C LEU A 46 46.99 -7.89 12.40
N ASN A 47 47.58 -8.15 13.58
CA ASN A 47 47.22 -9.29 14.40
C ASN A 47 45.90 -9.00 15.09
N GLU A 48 44.97 -9.94 15.10
CA GLU A 48 43.66 -9.88 15.78
C GLU A 48 43.75 -9.47 17.28
N ASN A 49 44.93 -9.45 17.84
CA ASN A 49 45.22 -9.11 19.24
C ASN A 49 45.40 -7.61 19.54
N ILE A 50 45.52 -6.75 18.52
CA ILE A 50 45.76 -5.32 18.71
C ILE A 50 44.48 -4.53 18.86
N GLN A 51 43.43 -4.97 18.16
CA GLN A 51 42.08 -4.38 18.24
C GLN A 51 41.27 -5.03 19.36
N TYR A 52 40.53 -4.24 20.09
CA TYR A 52 39.70 -4.75 21.18
C TYR A 52 38.40 -4.00 21.37
N PRO A 53 37.33 -4.70 21.80
CA PRO A 53 36.06 -4.08 22.11
C PRO A 53 36.16 -3.26 23.39
N ILE A 54 35.64 -2.04 23.35
CA ILE A 54 35.51 -1.16 24.52
C ILE A 54 34.09 -1.11 25.07
N THR A 55 33.14 -1.66 24.33
CA THR A 55 31.73 -1.82 24.74
C THR A 55 31.32 -3.29 24.70
N ASN A 56 30.27 -3.62 25.44
CA ASN A 56 29.56 -4.91 25.37
C ASN A 56 28.07 -4.65 25.46
N VAL A 57 27.43 -4.48 24.32
CA VAL A 57 25.97 -4.24 24.21
C VAL A 57 25.29 -5.45 23.65
N LEU A 58 24.00 -5.62 23.97
CA LEU A 58 23.20 -6.75 23.51
C LEU A 58 22.49 -6.50 22.17
N THR A 59 22.26 -5.23 21.82
CA THR A 59 21.40 -4.84 20.70
C THR A 59 22.13 -4.18 19.53
N GLY A 60 23.37 -3.76 19.76
CA GLY A 60 24.21 -3.10 18.77
C GLY A 60 24.29 -1.59 18.90
N LEU A 61 25.36 -1.03 18.36
CA LEU A 61 25.63 0.41 18.30
C LEU A 61 26.25 0.80 16.96
N GLN A 62 26.08 2.06 16.57
CA GLN A 62 26.52 2.59 15.28
C GLN A 62 26.89 4.08 15.36
N GLN A 63 27.53 4.59 14.31
CA GLN A 63 27.83 6.01 14.08
C GLN A 63 28.53 6.71 15.24
N PRO A 64 29.68 6.18 15.76
CA PRO A 64 30.43 6.86 16.78
C PRO A 64 30.99 8.19 16.24
N THR A 65 31.00 9.21 17.08
CA THR A 65 31.64 10.51 16.81
C THR A 65 32.39 10.96 18.06
N ILE A 66 33.66 11.29 17.92
CA ILE A 66 34.52 11.69 19.03
C ILE A 66 34.65 13.22 19.09
N SER A 67 34.70 13.76 20.32
CA SER A 67 34.97 15.19 20.54
C SER A 67 36.38 15.56 20.14
N ARG A 68 36.62 16.86 19.87
CA ARG A 68 37.94 17.35 19.44
C ARG A 68 39.07 17.13 20.45
N ASP A 69 38.75 17.02 21.72
CA ASP A 69 39.66 16.76 22.81
C ASP A 69 39.80 15.27 23.18
N ASP A 70 39.14 14.39 22.42
CA ASP A 70 39.02 12.95 22.61
C ASP A 70 38.44 12.50 23.97
N ASN A 71 37.83 13.43 24.72
CA ASN A 71 37.27 13.16 26.04
C ASN A 71 35.86 12.60 26.04
N SER A 72 35.12 12.78 24.95
CA SER A 72 33.74 12.32 24.82
C SER A 72 33.51 11.68 23.47
N LEU A 73 32.77 10.57 23.48
CA LEU A 73 32.30 9.87 22.29
C LEU A 73 30.79 9.79 22.35
N ILE A 74 30.12 10.15 21.27
CA ILE A 74 28.65 10.01 21.10
C ILE A 74 28.41 8.94 20.04
N PHE A 75 27.44 8.07 20.27
CA PHE A 75 27.03 7.02 19.33
C PHE A 75 25.56 6.73 19.45
N ALA A 76 24.98 6.17 18.40
CA ALA A 76 23.63 5.64 18.40
C ALA A 76 23.63 4.20 18.90
N GLY A 77 22.84 3.90 19.92
CA GLY A 77 22.63 2.55 20.45
C GLY A 77 21.16 2.15 20.32
N TYR A 78 20.89 0.91 19.95
CA TYR A 78 19.52 0.42 19.88
C TYR A 78 19.05 -0.01 21.26
N SER A 79 17.96 0.60 21.74
CA SER A 79 17.39 0.37 23.07
C SER A 79 15.87 0.36 23.02
N GLY A 80 15.24 -0.66 23.56
CA GLY A 80 13.79 -0.78 23.56
C GLY A 80 13.21 -0.90 22.14
N ILE A 81 12.65 0.16 21.58
CA ILE A 81 11.95 0.15 20.28
C ILE A 81 12.67 1.05 19.25
N GLY A 82 13.80 1.68 19.60
CA GLY A 82 14.42 2.67 18.73
C GLY A 82 15.90 2.87 18.97
N TRP A 83 16.47 3.79 18.17
CA TRP A 83 17.84 4.24 18.32
C TRP A 83 17.87 5.47 19.22
N ASP A 84 18.64 5.41 20.30
CA ASP A 84 18.89 6.50 21.23
C ASP A 84 20.35 6.94 21.14
N LEU A 85 20.65 8.19 21.49
CA LEU A 85 22.01 8.70 21.54
C LEU A 85 22.60 8.50 22.93
N TYR A 86 23.80 7.94 22.98
CA TYR A 86 24.57 7.69 24.18
C TYR A 86 25.88 8.46 24.16
N SER A 87 26.33 8.90 25.31
CA SER A 87 27.64 9.52 25.50
C SER A 87 28.54 8.63 26.36
N LEU A 88 29.76 8.47 25.91
CA LEU A 88 30.82 7.70 26.58
C LEU A 88 31.99 8.61 26.90
N SER A 89 32.33 8.74 28.19
CA SER A 89 33.44 9.57 28.63
C SER A 89 34.78 8.83 28.52
N GLN A 90 35.83 9.55 28.13
CA GLN A 90 37.19 9.07 28.02
C GLN A 90 37.36 7.74 27.25
N PRO A 91 36.86 7.66 26.01
CA PRO A 91 36.78 6.40 25.25
C PRO A 91 38.15 5.74 25.05
N LEU A 92 39.24 6.51 24.94
CA LEU A 92 40.58 6.01 24.69
C LEU A 92 41.27 5.41 25.93
N THR A 93 40.70 5.62 27.12
CA THR A 93 41.24 5.07 28.38
C THR A 93 40.53 3.78 28.80
N LEU A 94 39.46 3.40 28.08
CA LEU A 94 38.68 2.23 28.43
C LEU A 94 39.46 0.94 28.19
N LYS A 95 39.32 0.02 29.13
CA LYS A 95 39.91 -1.31 29.04
C LYS A 95 39.09 -2.21 28.12
N LYS A 96 39.76 -3.19 27.53
CA LYS A 96 39.15 -4.27 26.77
C LYS A 96 38.00 -4.91 27.55
N LYS A 97 36.85 -5.05 26.92
CA LYS A 97 35.68 -5.76 27.46
C LYS A 97 35.69 -7.22 26.99
N ALA A 98 35.29 -8.12 27.88
CA ALA A 98 35.01 -9.50 27.49
C ALA A 98 33.64 -9.51 26.82
N VAL A 99 33.57 -9.92 25.56
CA VAL A 99 32.35 -10.01 24.79
C VAL A 99 32.15 -11.46 24.37
N ALA A 100 31.08 -12.09 24.87
CA ALA A 100 30.71 -13.45 24.50
C ALA A 100 30.13 -13.50 23.09
N PRO A 101 30.45 -14.50 22.27
CA PRO A 101 29.84 -14.69 20.97
C PRO A 101 28.37 -15.05 21.15
N THR A 102 27.54 -14.56 20.23
CA THR A 102 26.11 -14.93 20.16
C THR A 102 25.93 -16.36 19.66
N GLN A 103 24.78 -16.97 19.93
CA GLN A 103 24.45 -18.30 19.39
C GLN A 103 24.49 -18.32 17.85
N PHE A 104 24.09 -17.25 17.20
CA PHE A 104 24.18 -17.10 15.75
C PHE A 104 25.64 -17.17 15.29
N HIS A 105 26.53 -16.45 15.95
CA HIS A 105 27.96 -16.45 15.65
C HIS A 105 28.64 -17.80 15.96
N MET A 106 28.16 -18.54 16.97
CA MET A 106 28.62 -19.89 17.25
C MET A 106 28.21 -20.90 16.18
N ASN A 107 27.01 -20.72 15.64
CA ASN A 107 26.49 -21.56 14.56
C ASN A 107 27.16 -21.29 13.19
N ASP A 108 27.69 -20.08 13.00
CA ASP A 108 28.41 -19.69 11.77
C ASP A 108 29.83 -20.31 11.70
N LYS A 109 30.29 -20.94 12.78
CA LYS A 109 31.54 -21.74 12.83
C LYS A 109 31.36 -23.19 12.33
N LEU A 110 30.17 -23.57 11.87
CA LEU A 110 30.03 -24.80 11.09
C LEU A 110 30.83 -24.62 9.80
N ASP A 111 31.91 -25.39 9.66
CA ASP A 111 32.77 -25.34 8.48
C ASP A 111 31.95 -25.47 7.20
N LEU A 112 32.38 -24.76 6.16
CA LEU A 112 31.75 -24.86 4.82
C LEU A 112 31.63 -26.32 4.34
N GLU A 113 32.52 -27.22 4.81
CA GLU A 113 32.45 -28.65 4.56
C GLU A 113 31.26 -29.31 5.25
N ASP A 114 30.94 -28.94 6.51
CA ASP A 114 29.75 -29.41 7.22
C ASP A 114 28.45 -28.95 6.57
N ILE A 115 28.43 -27.72 6.02
CA ILE A 115 27.28 -27.20 5.27
C ILE A 115 27.11 -27.95 3.94
N VAL A 116 28.21 -28.30 3.28
CA VAL A 116 28.19 -29.10 2.06
C VAL A 116 27.71 -30.52 2.34
N ASP A 117 28.14 -31.12 3.45
CA ASP A 117 27.68 -32.47 3.86
C ASP A 117 26.21 -32.45 4.33
N LEU A 118 25.75 -31.41 5.02
CA LEU A 118 24.34 -31.21 5.34
C LEU A 118 23.49 -31.03 4.08
N ARG A 119 23.99 -30.34 3.06
CA ARG A 119 23.32 -30.24 1.75
C ARG A 119 23.31 -31.57 1.01
N ARG A 120 24.38 -32.36 1.07
CA ARG A 120 24.42 -33.73 0.49
C ARG A 120 23.47 -34.68 1.19
N HIS A 121 23.36 -34.61 2.53
CA HIS A 121 22.42 -35.42 3.31
C HIS A 121 20.96 -34.97 3.09
N LYS A 122 20.69 -33.67 2.93
CA LYS A 122 19.35 -33.14 2.63
C LYS A 122 18.89 -33.51 1.22
N ASN A 123 19.76 -33.56 0.23
CA ASN A 123 19.41 -33.95 -1.14
C ASN A 123 18.97 -35.43 -1.26
N ASN A 124 19.28 -36.26 -0.26
CA ASN A 124 18.79 -37.64 -0.19
C ASN A 124 17.44 -37.81 0.52
N ASN A 125 16.89 -36.74 1.08
CA ASN A 125 15.59 -36.76 1.74
C ASN A 125 14.49 -36.36 0.74
N ARG A 126 13.60 -37.30 0.40
CA ARG A 126 12.48 -37.13 -0.55
C ARG A 126 11.57 -35.92 -0.27
N LEU A 127 11.56 -35.38 0.95
CA LEU A 127 10.83 -34.18 1.34
C LEU A 127 11.41 -32.91 0.68
N TYR A 128 12.72 -32.82 0.46
CA TYR A 128 13.35 -31.66 -0.19
C TYR A 128 13.23 -31.68 -1.72
N GLN A 129 13.10 -32.86 -2.31
CA GLN A 129 12.80 -32.96 -3.76
C GLN A 129 11.40 -32.43 -4.07
N ASN A 130 10.46 -32.53 -3.13
CA ASN A 130 9.10 -31.98 -3.32
C ASN A 130 9.02 -30.46 -3.15
N GLU A 131 9.86 -29.83 -2.32
CA GLU A 131 9.88 -28.37 -2.22
C GLU A 131 10.55 -27.71 -3.44
N SER A 132 11.60 -28.31 -4.00
CA SER A 132 12.16 -27.82 -5.27
C SER A 132 11.24 -28.12 -6.47
N ALA A 133 10.46 -29.21 -6.42
CA ALA A 133 9.45 -29.53 -7.43
C ALA A 133 8.22 -28.58 -7.36
N SER A 134 7.92 -28.03 -6.18
CA SER A 134 6.81 -27.07 -6.04
C SER A 134 7.11 -25.73 -6.73
N TYR A 135 8.36 -25.32 -6.80
CA TYR A 135 8.78 -24.10 -7.49
C TYR A 135 8.73 -24.24 -9.02
N SER A 136 8.97 -25.46 -9.54
CA SER A 136 8.90 -25.75 -10.98
C SER A 136 7.47 -25.76 -11.54
N ASN A 137 6.47 -25.86 -10.67
CA ASN A 137 5.05 -25.86 -11.05
C ASN A 137 4.39 -24.46 -11.06
N TRP A 138 5.12 -23.42 -10.72
CA TRP A 138 4.63 -22.04 -10.87
C TRP A 138 4.60 -21.66 -12.35
N VAL A 139 3.58 -20.89 -12.73
CA VAL A 139 3.33 -20.46 -14.12
C VAL A 139 4.57 -19.82 -14.78
N PHE A 140 5.49 -19.27 -14.00
CA PHE A 140 6.74 -18.65 -14.43
C PHE A 140 7.98 -19.55 -14.35
N ALA A 141 7.85 -20.80 -13.89
CA ALA A 141 8.97 -21.71 -13.71
C ALA A 141 9.69 -22.07 -15.03
N ARG A 142 9.00 -22.02 -16.16
CA ARG A 142 9.62 -22.29 -17.47
C ARG A 142 10.72 -21.28 -17.85
N GLY A 143 10.67 -20.08 -17.31
CA GLY A 143 11.76 -19.09 -17.45
C GLY A 143 12.90 -19.31 -16.45
N TYR A 144 12.63 -19.96 -15.32
CA TYR A 144 13.61 -20.26 -14.27
C TYR A 144 14.38 -21.57 -14.49
N GLU A 145 13.88 -22.49 -15.27
CA GLU A 145 14.63 -23.70 -15.65
C GLU A 145 15.97 -23.35 -16.31
N ASN A 146 16.02 -22.25 -17.04
CA ASN A 146 17.28 -21.73 -17.62
C ASN A 146 18.20 -21.06 -16.60
N PHE A 147 17.71 -20.67 -15.43
CA PHE A 147 18.53 -20.12 -14.34
C PHE A 147 19.20 -21.20 -13.50
N ASN A 148 18.60 -22.39 -13.42
CA ASN A 148 19.14 -23.56 -12.74
C ASN A 148 19.88 -24.52 -13.70
N ALA A 149 20.01 -24.18 -14.98
CA ALA A 149 20.93 -24.87 -15.87
C ALA A 149 22.34 -24.75 -15.28
N PRO A 150 23.07 -25.87 -15.11
CA PRO A 150 24.39 -25.82 -14.54
C PRO A 150 25.23 -24.82 -15.35
N MET A 151 25.93 -23.93 -14.65
CA MET A 151 26.77 -22.87 -15.23
C MET A 151 27.85 -23.35 -16.23
N LYS A 152 27.83 -24.63 -16.62
CA LYS A 152 28.81 -25.24 -17.53
C LYS A 152 28.71 -24.81 -18.98
N ASP A 153 27.58 -24.27 -19.43
CA ASP A 153 27.40 -23.89 -20.85
C ASP A 153 27.25 -22.39 -21.10
N ARG A 154 27.32 -21.56 -20.08
CA ARG A 154 27.64 -20.15 -20.29
C ARG A 154 29.15 -20.02 -20.59
N LYS A 155 29.56 -20.45 -21.76
CA LYS A 155 30.80 -19.95 -22.35
C LYS A 155 30.69 -18.43 -22.35
N ASN A 156 31.39 -17.82 -21.40
CA ASN A 156 32.11 -16.56 -21.44
C ASN A 156 31.60 -15.46 -22.43
N ASP A 157 30.28 -15.18 -22.39
CA ASP A 157 29.80 -13.85 -22.77
C ASP A 157 29.36 -13.03 -21.52
N SER A 158 29.73 -13.47 -20.30
CA SER A 158 29.97 -12.49 -19.26
C SER A 158 31.23 -11.73 -19.70
N GLU A 159 31.04 -10.61 -20.42
CA GLU A 159 31.93 -9.50 -20.19
C GLU A 159 32.02 -9.37 -18.66
N THR A 160 33.02 -10.02 -18.07
CA THR A 160 33.53 -9.61 -16.78
C THR A 160 33.82 -8.15 -17.00
N ILE A 161 32.94 -7.28 -16.48
CA ILE A 161 33.25 -5.87 -16.35
C ILE A 161 34.47 -5.87 -15.44
N SER A 162 35.67 -5.97 -16.05
CA SER A 162 36.87 -5.77 -15.28
C SER A 162 36.73 -4.37 -14.73
N LEU A 163 36.81 -4.22 -13.42
CA LEU A 163 36.83 -2.91 -12.75
C LEU A 163 37.85 -1.96 -13.43
N ASP A 164 38.87 -2.53 -14.06
CA ASP A 164 39.93 -1.82 -14.81
C ASP A 164 39.43 -1.17 -16.09
N SER A 165 38.33 -1.63 -16.72
CA SER A 165 37.87 -1.07 -18.00
C SER A 165 37.17 0.30 -17.89
N THR A 166 36.87 0.74 -16.66
CA THR A 166 36.26 2.04 -16.36
C THR A 166 37.23 3.05 -15.76
N TYR A 167 38.46 2.61 -15.44
CA TYR A 167 39.51 3.45 -14.87
C TYR A 167 40.70 3.51 -15.80
N ILE A 168 40.83 4.61 -16.56
CA ILE A 168 41.91 4.85 -17.51
C ILE A 168 42.59 6.16 -17.10
N ASP A 169 43.93 6.17 -17.09
CA ASP A 169 44.76 7.33 -16.77
C ASP A 169 44.38 8.06 -15.46
N GLY A 170 44.07 7.31 -14.40
CA GLY A 170 43.75 7.91 -13.09
C GLY A 170 42.36 8.53 -13.02
N ARG A 171 41.50 8.31 -13.99
CA ARG A 171 40.10 8.83 -14.01
C ARG A 171 39.11 7.76 -14.39
N TYR A 172 37.92 7.81 -13.75
CA TYR A 172 36.81 7.00 -14.18
C TYR A 172 36.20 7.54 -15.47
N ILE A 173 36.02 6.66 -16.45
CA ILE A 173 35.32 7.02 -17.68
C ILE A 173 33.83 6.88 -17.47
N SER A 174 33.11 7.97 -17.66
CA SER A 174 31.66 7.97 -17.67
C SER A 174 31.18 7.29 -18.96
N LYS A 175 30.43 6.19 -18.83
CA LYS A 175 29.71 5.57 -19.94
C LYS A 175 28.27 6.07 -19.96
N SER A 176 27.71 6.30 -21.14
CA SER A 176 26.28 6.64 -21.25
C SER A 176 25.44 5.49 -20.75
N TYR A 177 24.49 5.82 -19.87
CA TYR A 177 23.53 4.86 -19.34
C TYR A 177 22.62 4.34 -20.46
N LYS A 178 22.46 3.03 -20.53
CA LYS A 178 21.48 2.37 -21.40
C LYS A 178 20.34 1.86 -20.53
N THR A 179 19.14 2.32 -20.79
CA THR A 179 17.92 1.87 -20.08
C THR A 179 17.75 0.35 -20.24
N ARG A 180 17.69 -0.35 -19.13
CA ARG A 180 17.38 -1.78 -19.05
C ARG A 180 16.35 -1.98 -17.96
N PHE A 181 15.22 -2.56 -18.33
CA PHE A 181 14.16 -2.87 -17.39
C PHE A 181 14.44 -4.16 -16.64
N THR A 182 14.21 -4.12 -15.34
CA THR A 182 14.20 -5.28 -14.44
C THR A 182 12.79 -5.51 -13.94
N LEU A 183 12.44 -6.75 -13.71
CA LEU A 183 11.15 -7.12 -13.10
C LEU A 183 11.27 -6.92 -11.59
N ASP A 184 10.51 -5.97 -11.02
CA ASP A 184 10.56 -5.63 -9.61
C ASP A 184 9.55 -6.41 -8.79
N LEU A 185 8.33 -6.59 -9.36
CA LEU A 185 7.24 -7.26 -8.68
C LEU A 185 6.39 -8.05 -9.67
N VAL A 186 6.06 -9.27 -9.27
CA VAL A 186 4.97 -10.07 -9.84
C VAL A 186 4.05 -10.44 -8.70
N SER A 187 2.79 -10.07 -8.82
CA SER A 187 1.75 -10.48 -7.88
C SER A 187 0.59 -11.05 -8.66
N GLY A 188 0.03 -12.14 -8.19
CA GLY A 188 -1.14 -12.75 -8.80
C GLY A 188 -1.98 -13.47 -7.76
N ASN A 189 -3.28 -13.48 -7.98
CA ASN A 189 -4.21 -14.28 -7.22
C ASN A 189 -5.20 -14.96 -8.17
N LEU A 190 -5.80 -16.03 -7.70
CA LEU A 190 -6.90 -16.72 -8.36
C LEU A 190 -8.12 -16.61 -7.45
N GLN A 191 -9.22 -16.15 -7.99
CA GLN A 191 -10.50 -16.07 -7.31
C GLN A 191 -11.52 -16.95 -8.04
N LEU A 192 -12.35 -17.66 -7.30
CA LEU A 192 -13.48 -18.40 -7.85
C LEU A 192 -14.75 -17.62 -7.55
N SER A 193 -15.49 -17.30 -8.60
CA SER A 193 -16.78 -16.62 -8.53
C SER A 193 -17.88 -17.59 -8.99
N ASN A 194 -19.01 -17.57 -8.31
CA ASN A 194 -20.18 -18.36 -8.70
C ASN A 194 -20.82 -17.83 -10.01
N VAL A 195 -20.56 -16.57 -10.36
CA VAL A 195 -21.13 -15.90 -11.55
C VAL A 195 -20.18 -15.98 -12.74
N PHE A 196 -18.86 -15.79 -12.52
CA PHE A 196 -17.87 -15.68 -13.60
C PHE A 196 -16.89 -16.85 -13.66
N GLY A 197 -17.04 -17.86 -12.78
CA GLY A 197 -16.14 -19.00 -12.73
C GLY A 197 -14.78 -18.59 -12.11
N ALA A 198 -13.70 -19.05 -12.73
CA ALA A 198 -12.34 -18.71 -12.28
C ALA A 198 -11.92 -17.35 -12.85
N THR A 199 -11.58 -16.41 -11.97
CA THR A 199 -11.00 -15.12 -12.33
C THR A 199 -9.56 -15.06 -11.82
N GLY A 200 -8.64 -14.52 -12.60
CA GLY A 200 -7.24 -14.39 -12.22
C GLY A 200 -6.78 -12.95 -12.33
N MET A 201 -6.31 -12.38 -11.22
CA MET A 201 -5.66 -11.08 -11.21
C MET A 201 -4.15 -11.26 -11.25
N THR A 202 -3.48 -10.57 -12.15
CA THR A 202 -2.02 -10.58 -12.24
C THR A 202 -1.51 -9.15 -12.43
N TYR A 203 -0.48 -8.81 -11.67
CA TYR A 203 0.17 -7.50 -11.70
C TYR A 203 1.67 -7.67 -11.90
N PHE A 204 2.24 -6.88 -12.80
CA PHE A 204 3.67 -6.81 -13.07
C PHE A 204 4.15 -5.38 -12.91
N SER A 205 5.31 -5.22 -12.30
CA SER A 205 6.02 -3.94 -12.22
C SER A 205 7.45 -4.11 -12.68
N PHE A 206 7.90 -3.19 -13.51
CA PHE A 206 9.26 -3.13 -14.03
C PHE A 206 9.80 -1.72 -13.82
N SER A 207 11.06 -1.62 -13.44
CA SER A 207 11.77 -0.35 -13.45
C SER A 207 13.15 -0.50 -14.09
N ASP A 208 13.72 0.61 -14.47
CA ASP A 208 15.14 0.63 -14.80
C ASP A 208 15.97 0.83 -13.52
N ILE A 209 17.26 0.57 -13.59
CA ILE A 209 18.17 0.56 -12.42
C ILE A 209 18.27 1.93 -11.73
N LEU A 210 18.00 3.03 -12.45
CA LEU A 210 17.97 4.38 -11.90
C LEU A 210 16.59 4.80 -11.37
N GLY A 211 15.54 4.03 -11.69
CA GLY A 211 14.16 4.38 -11.36
C GLY A 211 13.58 5.51 -12.23
N ASP A 212 14.29 5.91 -13.28
CA ASP A 212 13.86 6.96 -14.22
C ASP A 212 12.64 6.54 -15.05
N HIS A 213 12.52 5.25 -15.31
CA HIS A 213 11.46 4.65 -16.09
C HIS A 213 10.76 3.54 -15.32
N GLN A 214 9.44 3.59 -15.27
CA GLN A 214 8.63 2.58 -14.62
C GLN A 214 7.53 2.10 -15.56
N ILE A 215 7.30 0.79 -15.61
CA ILE A 215 6.20 0.18 -16.33
C ILE A 215 5.41 -0.67 -15.35
N ALA A 216 4.10 -0.47 -15.33
CA ALA A 216 3.18 -1.32 -14.60
C ALA A 216 2.14 -1.88 -15.58
N PHE A 217 1.84 -3.15 -15.44
CA PHE A 217 0.80 -3.82 -16.20
C PHE A 217 0.00 -4.71 -15.26
N GLY A 218 -1.31 -4.64 -15.35
CA GLY A 218 -2.21 -5.48 -14.58
C GLY A 218 -3.35 -6.00 -15.43
N THR A 219 -3.80 -7.19 -15.09
CA THR A 219 -4.98 -7.78 -15.70
C THR A 219 -5.77 -8.57 -14.66
N GLU A 220 -7.09 -8.43 -14.70
CA GLU A 220 -8.02 -9.36 -14.08
C GLU A 220 -8.76 -10.07 -15.20
N MET A 221 -8.34 -11.31 -15.48
CA MET A 221 -8.90 -12.09 -16.59
C MET A 221 -10.18 -12.79 -16.17
N VAL A 222 -11.25 -12.50 -16.89
CA VAL A 222 -12.47 -13.27 -16.96
C VAL A 222 -12.46 -14.08 -18.26
N LEU A 223 -13.37 -15.03 -18.44
CA LEU A 223 -13.39 -15.96 -19.58
C LEU A 223 -13.28 -15.33 -20.98
N THR A 224 -13.62 -14.05 -21.13
CA THR A 224 -13.52 -13.31 -22.40
C THR A 224 -12.69 -12.05 -22.25
N LEU A 225 -11.90 -11.71 -23.27
CA LEU A 225 -11.08 -10.50 -23.29
C LEU A 225 -11.91 -9.21 -23.15
N GLU A 226 -13.13 -9.21 -23.65
CA GLU A 226 -14.04 -8.06 -23.59
C GLU A 226 -14.51 -7.73 -22.18
N ASN A 227 -14.56 -8.75 -21.32
CA ASN A 227 -15.06 -8.67 -19.96
C ASN A 227 -13.93 -8.66 -18.92
N SER A 228 -12.69 -8.62 -19.38
CA SER A 228 -11.50 -8.61 -18.53
C SER A 228 -11.02 -7.20 -18.28
N ASP A 229 -10.46 -6.99 -17.10
CA ASP A 229 -9.86 -5.72 -16.72
C ASP A 229 -8.39 -5.69 -17.10
N TYR A 230 -7.96 -4.59 -17.68
CA TYR A 230 -6.57 -4.36 -18.06
C TYR A 230 -6.17 -2.96 -17.67
N PHE A 231 -4.95 -2.83 -17.19
CA PHE A 231 -4.31 -1.52 -17.17
C PHE A 231 -2.84 -1.65 -17.57
N PHE A 232 -2.36 -0.63 -18.23
CA PHE A 232 -0.95 -0.44 -18.56
C PHE A 232 -0.58 0.98 -18.18
N GLN A 233 0.53 1.14 -17.46
CA GLN A 233 1.04 2.44 -17.07
C GLN A 233 2.53 2.53 -17.38
N TYR A 234 2.94 3.62 -17.99
CA TYR A 234 4.33 4.00 -18.16
C TYR A 234 4.58 5.30 -17.41
N GLY A 235 5.63 5.32 -16.57
CA GLY A 235 6.11 6.47 -15.83
C GLY A 235 7.50 6.89 -16.30
N TYR A 236 7.69 8.19 -16.51
CA TYR A 236 8.98 8.81 -16.76
C TYR A 236 9.29 9.81 -15.66
N LEU A 237 10.25 9.47 -14.77
CA LEU A 237 10.52 10.11 -13.48
C LEU A 237 11.92 10.76 -13.42
N LYS A 238 12.62 10.83 -14.52
CA LYS A 238 14.03 11.28 -14.58
C LYS A 238 14.26 12.71 -14.12
N ASN A 239 13.28 13.56 -14.32
CA ASN A 239 13.39 14.99 -14.06
C ASN A 239 12.54 15.38 -12.84
N ARG A 240 12.48 16.69 -12.55
CA ARG A 240 11.62 17.21 -11.49
C ARG A 240 10.12 16.98 -11.76
N LEU A 241 9.72 16.92 -13.03
CA LEU A 241 8.37 16.62 -13.45
C LEU A 241 8.25 15.13 -13.72
N ASP A 242 7.29 14.49 -13.08
CA ASP A 242 6.96 13.10 -13.34
C ASP A 242 5.84 13.02 -14.37
N TYR A 243 6.03 12.22 -15.39
CA TYR A 243 5.06 12.00 -16.45
C TYR A 243 4.53 10.58 -16.38
N TYR A 244 3.21 10.44 -16.40
CA TYR A 244 2.55 9.14 -16.45
C TYR A 244 1.64 9.05 -17.65
N PHE A 245 1.67 7.93 -18.30
CA PHE A 245 0.78 7.56 -19.39
C PHE A 245 0.12 6.24 -19.04
N THR A 246 -1.22 6.22 -18.98
CA THR A 246 -1.99 5.06 -18.55
C THR A 246 -3.05 4.74 -19.58
N GLY A 247 -3.11 3.48 -20.01
CA GLY A 247 -4.22 2.91 -20.74
C GLY A 247 -4.95 1.90 -19.86
N PHE A 248 -6.28 1.89 -19.90
CA PHE A 248 -7.07 0.99 -19.06
C PHE A 248 -8.34 0.54 -19.76
N GLN A 249 -8.82 -0.62 -19.35
CA GLN A 249 -10.16 -1.15 -19.61
C GLN A 249 -10.64 -1.85 -18.35
N ASN A 250 -11.90 -1.62 -17.98
CA ASN A 250 -12.59 -2.42 -16.97
C ASN A 250 -14.04 -2.70 -17.42
N ALA A 251 -14.57 -3.82 -16.94
CA ALA A 251 -15.91 -4.27 -17.23
C ALA A 251 -16.64 -4.62 -15.93
N ASN A 252 -17.70 -3.89 -15.63
CA ASN A 252 -18.52 -4.12 -14.47
C ASN A 252 -19.87 -4.69 -14.89
N PHE A 253 -20.38 -5.63 -14.09
CA PHE A 253 -21.68 -6.24 -14.30
C PHE A 253 -22.57 -5.96 -13.10
N PHE A 254 -23.77 -5.52 -13.36
CA PHE A 254 -24.79 -5.26 -12.35
C PHE A 254 -26.04 -6.07 -12.68
N GLN A 255 -26.50 -6.87 -11.73
CA GLN A 255 -27.76 -7.58 -11.88
C GLN A 255 -28.91 -6.61 -11.64
N VAL A 256 -29.73 -6.38 -12.68
CA VAL A 256 -30.85 -5.44 -12.66
C VAL A 256 -32.10 -6.14 -12.14
N ASP A 257 -32.40 -7.29 -12.69
CA ASP A 257 -33.47 -8.16 -12.26
C ASP A 257 -33.07 -9.64 -12.42
N TYR A 258 -33.98 -10.56 -12.16
CA TYR A 258 -33.68 -11.99 -12.24
C TYR A 258 -33.24 -12.45 -13.65
N TRP A 259 -33.62 -11.71 -14.68
CA TRP A 259 -33.44 -12.10 -16.08
C TRP A 259 -32.48 -11.18 -16.84
N SER A 260 -32.06 -10.05 -16.25
CA SER A 260 -31.23 -9.07 -16.95
C SER A 260 -30.03 -8.60 -16.15
N LEU A 261 -28.97 -8.34 -16.90
CA LEU A 261 -27.71 -7.78 -16.42
C LEU A 261 -27.37 -6.51 -17.20
N VAL A 262 -26.82 -5.53 -16.53
CA VAL A 262 -26.17 -4.39 -17.19
C VAL A 262 -24.67 -4.59 -17.18
N ARG A 263 -24.04 -4.53 -18.36
CA ARG A 263 -22.61 -4.50 -18.54
C ARG A 263 -22.13 -3.08 -18.84
N LEU A 264 -21.25 -2.58 -18.01
CA LEU A 264 -20.55 -1.31 -18.23
C LEU A 264 -19.09 -1.60 -18.60
N ARG A 265 -18.72 -1.38 -19.87
CA ARG A 265 -17.32 -1.41 -20.31
C ARG A 265 -16.78 0.01 -20.31
N HIS A 266 -15.76 0.24 -19.54
CA HIS A 266 -15.09 1.52 -19.42
C HIS A 266 -13.63 1.38 -19.83
N TYR A 267 -13.24 2.04 -20.89
CA TYR A 267 -11.86 2.04 -21.37
C TYR A 267 -11.41 3.45 -21.75
N GLY A 268 -10.12 3.66 -21.69
CA GLY A 268 -9.59 4.98 -21.93
C GLY A 268 -8.07 5.10 -21.85
N ILE A 269 -7.65 6.32 -22.07
CA ILE A 269 -6.25 6.72 -21.99
C ILE A 269 -6.17 7.94 -21.08
N GLN A 270 -5.20 7.93 -20.18
CA GLN A 270 -4.93 9.04 -19.27
C GLN A 270 -3.45 9.44 -19.37
N THR A 271 -3.20 10.72 -19.44
CA THR A 271 -1.87 11.32 -19.26
C THR A 271 -1.90 12.21 -18.04
N SER A 272 -0.89 12.11 -17.19
CA SER A 272 -0.76 13.00 -16.04
C SER A 272 0.68 13.50 -15.88
N ILE A 273 0.80 14.73 -15.41
CA ILE A 273 2.05 15.40 -15.09
C ILE A 273 2.02 15.77 -13.62
N SER A 274 2.96 15.25 -12.85
CA SER A 274 3.10 15.59 -11.44
C SER A 274 4.24 16.60 -11.26
N HIS A 275 3.92 17.75 -10.69
CA HIS A 275 4.84 18.85 -10.44
C HIS A 275 5.07 19.04 -8.94
N PRO A 276 6.17 18.52 -8.38
CA PRO A 276 6.52 18.70 -6.98
C PRO A 276 7.08 20.11 -6.73
N PHE A 277 6.46 20.85 -5.82
CA PHE A 277 6.97 22.13 -5.30
C PHE A 277 7.93 21.91 -4.14
N SER A 278 7.66 20.89 -3.31
CA SER A 278 8.47 20.49 -2.17
C SER A 278 8.38 18.98 -1.95
N ARG A 279 9.05 18.46 -0.91
CA ARG A 279 8.94 17.06 -0.50
C ARG A 279 7.51 16.64 -0.10
N PHE A 280 6.69 17.62 0.28
CA PHE A 280 5.37 17.39 0.84
C PHE A 280 4.24 17.90 -0.05
N GLN A 281 4.55 18.68 -1.08
CA GLN A 281 3.54 19.36 -1.89
C GLN A 281 3.80 19.19 -3.38
N ARG A 282 2.75 18.81 -4.10
CA ARG A 282 2.76 18.71 -5.55
C ARG A 282 1.42 19.14 -6.15
N MET A 283 1.45 19.41 -7.41
CA MET A 283 0.28 19.64 -8.25
C MET A 283 0.28 18.63 -9.39
N ASP A 284 -0.82 17.92 -9.55
CA ASP A 284 -0.98 16.91 -10.59
C ASP A 284 -1.96 17.45 -11.64
N TYR A 285 -1.53 17.47 -12.89
CA TYR A 285 -2.31 17.88 -14.06
C TYR A 285 -2.67 16.61 -14.83
N GLY A 286 -3.94 16.34 -15.00
CA GLY A 286 -4.44 15.17 -15.70
C GLY A 286 -5.24 15.55 -16.94
N LEU A 287 -5.11 14.74 -17.97
CA LEU A 287 -5.99 14.74 -19.13
C LEU A 287 -6.32 13.29 -19.46
N SER A 288 -7.59 12.95 -19.43
CA SER A 288 -8.03 11.60 -19.75
C SER A 288 -9.15 11.61 -20.79
N TRP A 289 -9.10 10.64 -21.68
CA TRP A 289 -10.20 10.29 -22.58
C TRP A 289 -10.83 9.00 -22.10
N HIS A 290 -12.15 9.03 -21.96
CA HIS A 290 -12.96 7.92 -21.49
C HIS A 290 -13.99 7.54 -22.53
N ASN A 291 -14.16 6.25 -22.73
CA ASN A 291 -15.26 5.67 -23.49
C ASN A 291 -15.98 4.65 -22.62
N ILE A 292 -17.28 4.80 -22.50
CA ILE A 292 -18.13 3.96 -21.67
C ILE A 292 -19.19 3.36 -22.57
N ASN A 293 -19.20 2.04 -22.64
CA ASN A 293 -20.20 1.29 -23.37
C ASN A 293 -21.14 0.62 -22.37
N TYR A 294 -22.38 1.02 -22.40
CA TYR A 294 -23.47 0.46 -21.64
C TYR A 294 -24.21 -0.56 -22.49
N THR A 295 -24.39 -1.77 -22.01
CA THR A 295 -25.13 -2.82 -22.68
C THR A 295 -26.08 -3.50 -21.68
N ARG A 296 -27.39 -3.46 -21.95
CA ARG A 296 -28.34 -4.29 -21.21
C ARG A 296 -28.35 -5.68 -21.84
N LEU A 297 -28.13 -6.70 -21.04
CA LEU A 297 -28.06 -8.10 -21.41
C LEU A 297 -29.30 -8.81 -20.82
N VAL A 298 -30.12 -9.41 -21.65
CA VAL A 298 -31.31 -10.14 -21.20
C VAL A 298 -31.11 -11.63 -21.42
N GLN A 299 -31.49 -12.41 -20.44
CA GLN A 299 -31.39 -13.85 -20.46
C GLN A 299 -32.37 -14.44 -21.48
N GLY A 300 -31.87 -15.27 -22.36
CA GLY A 300 -32.62 -16.02 -23.33
C GLY A 300 -32.10 -17.43 -23.51
N TYR A 301 -32.61 -18.13 -24.51
CA TYR A 301 -32.13 -19.47 -24.88
C TYR A 301 -31.53 -19.42 -26.29
N ASN A 302 -30.32 -19.95 -26.43
CA ASN A 302 -29.70 -20.12 -27.73
C ASN A 302 -30.36 -21.27 -28.53
N SER A 303 -29.95 -21.46 -29.78
CA SER A 303 -30.46 -22.52 -30.67
C SER A 303 -30.28 -23.94 -30.14
N PHE A 304 -29.47 -24.14 -29.11
CA PHE A 304 -29.22 -25.43 -28.44
C PHE A 304 -30.01 -25.57 -27.13
N GLY A 305 -30.88 -24.60 -26.79
CA GLY A 305 -31.65 -24.61 -25.54
C GLY A 305 -30.83 -24.28 -24.28
N GLN A 306 -29.62 -23.74 -24.44
CA GLN A 306 -28.79 -23.30 -23.34
C GLN A 306 -29.11 -21.84 -23.00
N VAL A 307 -29.06 -21.50 -21.72
CA VAL A 307 -29.21 -20.15 -21.23
C VAL A 307 -28.04 -19.29 -21.72
N GLU A 308 -28.37 -18.18 -22.38
CA GLU A 308 -27.40 -17.22 -22.90
C GLU A 308 -27.95 -15.82 -22.73
N TYR A 309 -27.06 -14.82 -22.56
CA TYR A 309 -27.42 -13.42 -22.43
C TYR A 309 -27.28 -12.70 -23.76
N PHE A 310 -28.37 -12.07 -24.21
CA PHE A 310 -28.44 -11.33 -25.47
C PHE A 310 -28.48 -9.82 -25.22
N PRO A 311 -27.72 -9.01 -26.00
CA PRO A 311 -27.79 -7.56 -25.89
C PRO A 311 -29.14 -7.06 -26.39
N GLU A 312 -29.88 -6.34 -25.55
CA GLU A 312 -31.16 -5.70 -25.88
C GLU A 312 -30.97 -4.21 -26.18
N GLU A 313 -30.11 -3.54 -25.41
CA GLU A 313 -29.84 -2.13 -25.54
C GLU A 313 -28.32 -1.88 -25.48
N ASP A 314 -27.81 -0.99 -26.32
CA ASP A 314 -26.41 -0.61 -26.37
C ASP A 314 -26.25 0.90 -26.54
N SER A 315 -25.54 1.54 -25.62
CA SER A 315 -25.29 2.98 -25.64
C SER A 315 -23.82 3.27 -25.35
N THR A 316 -23.25 4.22 -26.10
CA THR A 316 -21.85 4.60 -25.94
C THR A 316 -21.73 6.07 -25.57
N TYR A 317 -20.96 6.33 -24.51
CA TYR A 317 -20.62 7.65 -24.01
C TYR A 317 -19.12 7.86 -24.13
N SER A 318 -18.73 9.01 -24.68
CA SER A 318 -17.32 9.39 -24.80
C SER A 318 -17.11 10.79 -24.27
N THR A 319 -16.07 10.98 -23.45
CA THR A 319 -15.77 12.28 -22.88
C THR A 319 -14.27 12.47 -22.66
N ILE A 320 -13.85 13.72 -22.62
CA ILE A 320 -12.50 14.14 -22.21
C ILE A 320 -12.59 14.83 -20.86
N LEU A 321 -11.77 14.40 -19.91
CA LEU A 321 -11.74 14.90 -18.54
C LEU A 321 -10.38 15.54 -18.21
N PRO A 322 -10.20 16.85 -18.41
CA PRO A 322 -9.13 17.55 -17.75
C PRO A 322 -9.33 17.57 -16.23
N SER A 323 -8.25 17.38 -15.50
CA SER A 323 -8.24 17.38 -14.03
C SER A 323 -7.04 18.11 -13.47
N LEU A 324 -7.23 18.69 -12.29
CA LEU A 324 -6.21 19.39 -11.53
C LEU A 324 -6.30 18.95 -10.07
N SER A 325 -5.20 18.42 -9.54
CA SER A 325 -5.15 17.99 -8.14
C SER A 325 -4.04 18.73 -7.38
N TRP A 326 -4.38 19.23 -6.21
CA TRP A 326 -3.41 19.79 -5.27
C TRP A 326 -3.24 18.85 -4.10
N VAL A 327 -2.05 18.27 -4.00
CA VAL A 327 -1.68 17.27 -2.98
C VAL A 327 -0.66 17.86 -2.01
N PHE A 328 -0.93 17.69 -0.73
CA PHE A 328 0.00 17.95 0.37
C PHE A 328 -0.01 16.76 1.31
N ASP A 329 1.16 16.25 1.68
CA ASP A 329 1.30 15.14 2.61
C ASP A 329 2.61 15.24 3.39
N ASN A 330 2.52 15.58 4.68
CA ASN A 330 3.62 15.53 5.63
C ASN A 330 3.35 14.54 6.78
N SER A 331 2.49 13.56 6.54
CA SER A 331 2.12 12.58 7.56
C SER A 331 3.29 11.68 7.93
N VAL A 332 3.37 11.37 9.22
CA VAL A 332 4.32 10.43 9.80
C VAL A 332 3.59 9.14 10.10
N TYR A 333 4.12 8.03 9.61
CA TYR A 333 3.51 6.72 9.78
C TYR A 333 4.08 5.99 10.99
N GLY A 334 3.20 5.38 11.77
CA GLY A 334 3.51 4.40 12.79
C GLY A 334 3.26 2.97 12.30
N PHE A 335 3.19 2.03 13.23
CA PHE A 335 3.07 0.60 12.93
C PHE A 335 1.74 0.20 12.26
N THR A 336 0.64 0.89 12.58
CA THR A 336 -0.71 0.57 12.07
C THR A 336 -1.30 1.66 11.19
N GLY A 337 -0.59 2.74 10.92
CA GLY A 337 -1.08 3.84 10.10
C GLY A 337 -0.49 5.19 10.50
N PRO A 338 -1.00 6.30 9.95
CA PRO A 338 -0.50 7.64 10.27
C PRO A 338 -0.73 8.01 11.74
N ILE A 339 0.29 8.61 12.35
CA ILE A 339 0.27 9.01 13.78
C ILE A 339 0.39 10.52 14.00
N ASP A 340 0.98 11.24 13.04
CA ASP A 340 1.14 12.68 13.11
C ASP A 340 1.17 13.30 11.70
N GLY A 341 0.94 14.62 11.61
CA GLY A 341 1.02 15.36 10.35
C GLY A 341 -0.33 15.70 9.74
N PHE A 342 -0.30 16.05 8.46
CA PHE A 342 -1.47 16.51 7.71
C PHE A 342 -1.40 16.01 6.26
N ARG A 343 -2.54 15.56 5.73
CA ARG A 343 -2.72 15.21 4.31
C ARG A 343 -3.86 16.01 3.73
N LYS A 344 -3.67 16.45 2.50
CA LYS A 344 -4.70 17.14 1.71
C LYS A 344 -4.62 16.65 0.28
N ASN A 345 -5.77 16.32 -0.28
CA ASN A 345 -5.92 16.11 -1.71
C ASN A 345 -7.18 16.85 -2.17
N THR A 346 -7.02 17.85 -3.01
CA THR A 346 -8.15 18.59 -3.59
C THR A 346 -8.07 18.47 -5.11
N THR A 347 -9.10 17.90 -5.72
CA THR A 347 -9.17 17.62 -7.16
C THR A 347 -10.35 18.37 -7.79
N LEU A 348 -10.08 19.07 -8.87
CA LEU A 348 -11.08 19.59 -9.80
C LEU A 348 -11.06 18.73 -11.07
N THR A 349 -12.21 18.23 -11.48
CA THR A 349 -12.40 17.50 -12.75
C THR A 349 -13.49 18.20 -13.56
N VAL A 350 -13.27 18.36 -14.85
CA VAL A 350 -14.22 19.03 -15.73
C VAL A 350 -14.51 18.13 -16.93
N SER A 351 -15.79 17.92 -17.25
CA SER A 351 -16.24 17.35 -18.51
C SER A 351 -16.87 18.43 -19.35
N PRO A 352 -16.22 18.89 -20.42
CA PRO A 352 -16.71 20.06 -21.20
C PRO A 352 -17.86 19.71 -22.14
N GLY A 353 -18.24 18.45 -22.28
CA GLY A 353 -19.32 18.00 -23.15
C GLY A 353 -18.87 17.71 -24.59
N TYR A 354 -17.61 17.26 -24.76
CA TYR A 354 -17.12 16.70 -26.02
C TYR A 354 -17.35 15.19 -26.09
N GLY A 355 -17.58 14.68 -27.28
CA GLY A 355 -17.76 13.27 -27.58
C GLY A 355 -19.23 12.90 -27.87
N SER A 356 -19.52 11.60 -27.90
CA SER A 356 -20.87 11.07 -28.02
C SER A 356 -21.62 11.23 -26.72
N ASN A 357 -22.93 11.53 -26.80
CA ASN A 357 -23.82 11.75 -25.66
C ASN A 357 -23.40 12.84 -24.66
N LYS A 358 -22.49 13.71 -25.05
CA LYS A 358 -22.12 15.03 -24.47
C LYS A 358 -22.25 15.17 -22.95
N LEU A 359 -21.56 14.35 -22.19
CA LEU A 359 -21.51 14.47 -20.74
C LEU A 359 -20.93 15.82 -20.32
N LYS A 360 -21.68 16.61 -19.57
CA LYS A 360 -21.29 17.96 -19.13
C LYS A 360 -21.42 18.11 -17.64
N PHE A 361 -20.29 18.13 -16.94
CA PHE A 361 -20.23 18.33 -15.50
C PHE A 361 -18.88 18.92 -15.07
N GLN A 362 -18.82 19.39 -13.85
CA GLN A 362 -17.58 19.76 -13.16
C GLN A 362 -17.70 19.37 -11.70
N THR A 363 -16.66 18.71 -11.21
CA THR A 363 -16.64 18.14 -9.86
C THR A 363 -15.42 18.67 -9.10
N ILE A 364 -15.66 19.17 -7.90
CA ILE A 364 -14.62 19.48 -6.93
C ILE A 364 -14.76 18.52 -5.77
N LYS A 365 -13.64 17.89 -5.39
CA LYS A 365 -13.55 17.03 -4.21
C LYS A 365 -12.32 17.38 -3.39
N SER A 366 -12.43 17.30 -2.06
CA SER A 366 -11.36 17.56 -1.13
C SER A 366 -11.36 16.53 -0.01
N ASP A 367 -10.23 15.85 0.19
CA ASP A 367 -9.98 14.94 1.30
C ASP A 367 -8.88 15.55 2.18
N LEU A 368 -9.23 15.89 3.39
CA LEU A 368 -8.38 16.55 4.38
C LEU A 368 -8.24 15.59 5.57
N ARG A 369 -7.00 15.31 5.97
CA ARG A 369 -6.72 14.41 7.09
C ARG A 369 -5.70 15.06 8.00
N LYS A 370 -5.99 15.10 9.30
CA LYS A 370 -5.09 15.61 10.31
C LYS A 370 -4.90 14.59 11.40
N TYR A 371 -3.64 14.39 11.77
CA TYR A 371 -3.24 13.47 12.81
C TYR A 371 -2.49 14.25 13.89
N TRP A 372 -2.79 13.97 15.15
CA TRP A 372 -2.10 14.53 16.30
C TRP A 372 -1.65 13.41 17.20
N ARG A 373 -0.36 13.28 17.36
CA ARG A 373 0.23 12.39 18.32
C ARG A 373 0.29 13.05 19.69
N PHE A 374 -0.22 12.40 20.72
CA PHE A 374 -0.09 12.85 22.09
C PHE A 374 0.45 11.70 22.95
N GLY A 375 1.44 12.02 23.80
CA GLY A 375 2.21 10.99 24.45
C GLY A 375 2.96 10.09 23.47
N ARG A 376 3.30 8.89 23.89
CA ARG A 376 4.11 7.96 23.09
C ARG A 376 3.26 7.15 22.10
N ASP A 377 2.02 6.82 22.49
CA ASP A 377 1.26 5.74 21.85
C ASP A 377 -0.18 6.10 21.47
N TYR A 378 -0.60 7.35 21.70
CA TYR A 378 -1.94 7.81 21.42
C TYR A 378 -1.96 8.72 20.20
N THR A 379 -3.01 8.61 19.39
CA THR A 379 -3.21 9.46 18.21
C THR A 379 -4.68 9.85 18.10
N ILE A 380 -4.95 11.11 17.82
CA ILE A 380 -6.25 11.57 17.33
C ILE A 380 -6.13 11.73 15.82
N ALA A 381 -7.02 11.10 15.08
CA ALA A 381 -7.12 11.22 13.63
C ALA A 381 -8.46 11.86 13.28
N LEU A 382 -8.42 12.92 12.49
CA LEU A 382 -9.59 13.61 11.94
C LEU A 382 -9.49 13.60 10.43
N ARG A 383 -10.57 13.19 9.76
CA ARG A 383 -10.72 13.30 8.32
C ARG A 383 -11.98 14.10 7.99
N GLY A 384 -11.87 14.97 7.00
CA GLY A 384 -12.99 15.64 6.36
C GLY A 384 -12.93 15.37 4.86
N PHE A 385 -13.98 14.79 4.30
CA PHE A 385 -14.16 14.65 2.87
C PHE A 385 -15.35 15.50 2.42
N PHE A 386 -15.17 16.22 1.34
CA PHE A 386 -16.22 17.04 0.72
C PHE A 386 -16.16 16.86 -0.79
N GLY A 387 -17.33 16.67 -1.43
CA GLY A 387 -17.47 16.56 -2.86
C GLY A 387 -18.71 17.32 -3.35
N VAL A 388 -18.59 18.01 -4.46
CA VAL A 388 -19.71 18.66 -5.15
C VAL A 388 -19.54 18.50 -6.66
N SER A 389 -20.60 18.10 -7.33
CA SER A 389 -20.68 18.02 -8.79
C SER A 389 -21.78 18.94 -9.32
N LEU A 390 -21.44 19.73 -10.32
CA LEU A 390 -22.31 20.72 -10.96
C LEU A 390 -22.39 20.44 -12.46
N GLY A 391 -23.50 20.80 -13.08
CA GLY A 391 -23.69 20.64 -14.53
C GLY A 391 -24.97 19.91 -14.89
N LYS A 392 -25.13 19.55 -16.17
CA LYS A 392 -26.30 18.84 -16.65
C LYS A 392 -26.28 17.36 -16.24
N ASN A 393 -25.11 16.72 -16.34
CA ASN A 393 -24.88 15.32 -15.99
C ASN A 393 -23.98 15.28 -14.73
N LYS A 394 -24.55 15.64 -13.58
CA LYS A 394 -23.82 15.70 -12.31
C LYS A 394 -23.28 14.33 -11.95
N GLN A 395 -22.02 14.25 -11.56
CA GLN A 395 -21.44 13.05 -10.96
C GLN A 395 -22.10 12.79 -9.60
N LYS A 396 -22.40 11.54 -9.29
CA LYS A 396 -22.96 11.15 -7.99
C LYS A 396 -21.88 10.62 -7.05
N PHE A 397 -22.05 10.91 -5.76
CA PHE A 397 -21.26 10.35 -4.68
C PHE A 397 -22.11 9.33 -3.94
N PHE A 398 -21.54 8.14 -3.71
CA PHE A 398 -22.14 7.13 -2.84
C PHE A 398 -21.45 7.15 -1.49
N LEU A 399 -22.23 7.19 -0.43
CA LEU A 399 -21.76 7.26 0.94
C LEU A 399 -22.33 6.08 1.74
N GLY A 400 -21.48 5.41 2.49
CA GLY A 400 -21.84 4.30 3.36
C GLY A 400 -20.97 3.08 3.17
N GLY A 401 -20.83 2.27 4.23
CA GLY A 401 -20.01 1.07 4.24
C GLY A 401 -18.54 1.30 4.52
N VAL A 402 -17.75 0.25 4.35
CA VAL A 402 -16.30 0.24 4.55
C VAL A 402 -15.59 -0.33 3.33
N PRO A 403 -14.42 0.23 2.96
CA PRO A 403 -13.61 -0.32 1.88
C PRO A 403 -12.94 -1.62 2.34
N TYR A 404 -12.65 -2.50 1.36
CA TYR A 404 -11.92 -3.76 1.57
C TYR A 404 -12.56 -4.70 2.59
N LEU A 405 -13.89 -4.75 2.62
CA LEU A 405 -14.66 -5.64 3.48
C LEU A 405 -14.45 -7.10 3.10
N ILE A 406 -14.11 -7.95 4.08
CA ILE A 406 -14.01 -9.40 3.90
C ILE A 406 -15.28 -10.08 4.40
N ALA A 407 -15.77 -9.64 5.55
CA ALA A 407 -16.96 -10.16 6.19
C ALA A 407 -17.60 -9.08 7.08
N GLY A 408 -18.90 -9.20 7.29
CA GLY A 408 -19.65 -8.31 8.17
C GLY A 408 -20.95 -8.95 8.65
N SER A 409 -21.64 -8.31 9.58
CA SER A 409 -22.95 -8.78 10.03
C SER A 409 -24.04 -8.42 9.01
N GLY A 410 -24.88 -9.38 8.67
CA GLY A 410 -26.09 -9.38 7.86
C GLY A 410 -26.35 -8.19 6.89
N GLU A 411 -26.78 -7.06 7.42
CA GLU A 411 -27.12 -5.88 6.62
C GLU A 411 -25.92 -5.12 6.01
N THR A 412 -24.69 -5.53 6.33
CA THR A 412 -23.44 -4.91 5.84
C THR A 412 -22.81 -5.66 4.68
N ASN A 413 -23.25 -6.89 4.43
CA ASN A 413 -22.63 -7.81 3.47
C ASN A 413 -23.07 -7.59 2.03
N GLY A 414 -22.96 -6.38 1.53
CA GLY A 414 -22.94 -6.18 0.10
C GLY A 414 -24.28 -5.88 -0.57
N VAL A 415 -24.20 -5.80 -1.84
CA VAL A 415 -25.19 -5.34 -2.82
C VAL A 415 -26.53 -6.08 -2.78
N GLU A 416 -26.55 -7.30 -2.26
CA GLU A 416 -27.77 -8.13 -2.28
C GLU A 416 -28.86 -7.69 -1.28
N ASP A 417 -28.48 -7.01 -0.18
CA ASP A 417 -29.43 -6.55 0.85
C ASP A 417 -29.59 -5.01 0.90
N SER A 418 -28.87 -4.29 0.07
CA SER A 418 -29.05 -2.85 -0.08
C SER A 418 -30.23 -2.60 -1.05
N GLY A 419 -31.44 -2.75 -0.55
CA GLY A 419 -32.65 -2.38 -1.30
C GLY A 419 -32.51 -1.05 -2.03
N ASN A 420 -31.78 -0.11 -1.42
CA ASN A 420 -31.55 1.21 -2.00
C ASN A 420 -30.60 1.22 -3.21
N PHE A 421 -29.53 0.43 -3.26
CA PHE A 421 -28.65 0.44 -4.44
C PHE A 421 -29.35 -0.24 -5.64
N ARG A 422 -30.09 -1.30 -5.37
CA ARG A 422 -30.93 -1.97 -6.34
C ARG A 422 -32.08 -1.06 -6.78
N ASP A 423 -32.79 -0.43 -5.85
CA ASP A 423 -33.89 0.47 -6.11
C ASP A 423 -33.45 1.76 -6.84
N ILE A 424 -32.22 2.24 -6.55
CA ILE A 424 -31.59 3.39 -7.22
C ILE A 424 -31.24 3.09 -8.68
N ILE A 425 -30.79 1.85 -8.97
CA ILE A 425 -30.40 1.44 -10.32
C ILE A 425 -31.62 1.01 -11.13
N LEU A 426 -32.69 0.56 -10.46
CA LEU A 426 -33.81 -0.18 -11.06
C LEU A 426 -35.15 0.56 -11.08
N ASP A 427 -35.19 1.80 -10.62
CA ASP A 427 -36.43 2.59 -10.77
C ASP A 427 -36.69 2.80 -12.26
N ASP A 428 -37.68 2.08 -12.79
CA ASP A 428 -38.06 2.07 -14.22
C ASP A 428 -38.36 3.48 -14.80
N ASP A 429 -38.65 4.45 -13.92
CA ASP A 429 -38.83 5.87 -14.28
C ASP A 429 -37.48 6.65 -14.37
N ASN A 430 -36.33 6.04 -14.06
CA ASN A 430 -35.04 6.69 -13.98
C ASN A 430 -33.96 6.12 -14.94
N GLU A 431 -34.26 6.06 -16.23
CA GLU A 431 -33.21 5.85 -17.26
C GLU A 431 -32.03 6.82 -17.12
N SER A 432 -32.23 7.98 -16.47
CA SER A 432 -31.17 8.97 -16.21
C SER A 432 -30.14 8.53 -15.17
N LEU A 433 -30.49 7.66 -14.22
CA LEU A 433 -29.61 7.24 -13.14
C LEU A 433 -28.48 6.30 -13.59
N ILE A 434 -28.76 5.46 -14.59
CA ILE A 434 -27.74 4.59 -15.16
C ILE A 434 -26.62 5.41 -15.81
N HIS A 435 -26.97 6.57 -16.38
CA HIS A 435 -26.00 7.51 -16.93
C HIS A 435 -25.16 8.21 -15.85
N ASP A 436 -25.67 8.31 -14.62
CA ASP A 436 -25.00 8.96 -13.50
C ASP A 436 -24.00 8.04 -12.77
N ILE A 437 -24.04 6.72 -12.99
CA ILE A 437 -23.16 5.73 -12.35
C ILE A 437 -21.73 5.79 -12.91
N TYR A 438 -21.51 6.25 -14.11
CA TYR A 438 -20.23 6.12 -14.81
C TYR A 438 -19.02 6.74 -14.13
N PHE A 439 -19.22 7.82 -13.41
CA PHE A 439 -18.14 8.52 -12.69
C PHE A 439 -18.42 8.60 -11.20
N THR A 440 -19.25 7.68 -10.71
CA THR A 440 -19.62 7.59 -9.30
C THR A 440 -18.39 7.39 -8.44
N GLU A 441 -18.35 8.11 -7.34
CA GLU A 441 -17.27 8.02 -6.36
C GLU A 441 -17.82 7.62 -4.99
N TYR A 442 -17.14 6.66 -4.35
CA TYR A 442 -17.50 6.22 -3.01
C TYR A 442 -16.77 7.03 -1.96
N ALA A 443 -17.50 7.69 -1.06
CA ALA A 443 -16.97 8.36 0.10
C ALA A 443 -16.95 7.40 1.31
N TRP A 444 -15.80 6.84 1.63
CA TRP A 444 -15.60 5.80 2.66
C TRP A 444 -14.53 6.23 3.67
N PRO A 445 -14.54 5.65 4.93
CA PRO A 445 -15.57 4.81 5.52
C PRO A 445 -16.71 5.63 6.15
N LEU A 446 -17.92 5.13 6.12
CA LEU A 446 -19.01 5.49 7.01
C LEU A 446 -19.51 4.18 7.63
N ARG A 447 -18.89 3.81 8.75
CA ARG A 447 -19.13 2.54 9.46
C ARG A 447 -20.48 2.59 10.16
N GLY A 448 -21.23 1.50 10.17
CA GLY A 448 -22.59 1.47 10.72
C GLY A 448 -23.68 1.91 9.73
N ALA A 449 -23.26 2.38 8.56
CA ALA A 449 -24.16 2.63 7.43
C ALA A 449 -24.07 1.48 6.42
N ARG A 450 -25.15 1.23 5.68
CA ARG A 450 -25.18 0.27 4.57
C ARG A 450 -24.30 0.77 3.42
N PHE A 451 -23.84 -0.13 2.58
CA PHE A 451 -23.11 0.24 1.38
C PHE A 451 -23.98 1.12 0.46
N GLY A 452 -23.47 2.31 0.09
CA GLY A 452 -24.20 3.23 -0.77
C GLY A 452 -25.51 3.77 -0.18
N GLU A 453 -25.67 3.77 1.13
CA GLU A 453 -26.91 4.16 1.80
C GLU A 453 -27.38 5.58 1.49
N ARG A 454 -26.46 6.47 1.19
CA ARG A 454 -26.75 7.85 0.74
C ARG A 454 -26.05 8.11 -0.58
N PHE A 455 -26.73 8.81 -1.45
CA PHE A 455 -26.15 9.23 -2.73
C PHE A 455 -26.64 10.63 -3.09
N GLY A 456 -25.87 11.34 -3.89
CA GLY A 456 -26.20 12.68 -4.35
C GLY A 456 -25.04 13.36 -5.05
N ALA A 457 -25.30 14.48 -5.70
CA ALA A 457 -24.28 15.28 -6.38
C ALA A 457 -23.40 16.08 -5.40
N THR A 458 -23.82 16.18 -4.15
CA THR A 458 -23.06 16.80 -3.07
C THR A 458 -22.88 15.79 -1.93
N THR A 459 -21.67 15.73 -1.35
CA THR A 459 -21.39 14.85 -0.21
C THR A 459 -20.48 15.53 0.79
N SER A 460 -20.64 15.15 2.05
CA SER A 460 -19.75 15.52 3.13
C SER A 460 -19.60 14.34 4.08
N LEU A 461 -18.35 14.05 4.49
CA LEU A 461 -18.03 13.00 5.44
C LEU A 461 -16.97 13.48 6.43
N MET A 462 -17.20 13.26 7.70
CA MET A 462 -16.25 13.52 8.77
C MET A 462 -16.03 12.22 9.57
N ASN A 463 -14.77 11.86 9.76
CA ASN A 463 -14.37 10.74 10.59
C ASN A 463 -13.45 11.27 11.70
N LEU A 464 -13.77 10.95 12.94
CA LEU A 464 -12.93 11.20 14.11
C LEU A 464 -12.56 9.89 14.76
N GLU A 465 -11.27 9.62 14.91
CA GLU A 465 -10.77 8.43 15.62
C GLU A 465 -9.82 8.83 16.75
N VAL A 466 -9.98 8.19 17.90
CA VAL A 466 -9.01 8.17 18.99
C VAL A 466 -8.37 6.81 19.01
N ARG A 467 -7.07 6.75 18.74
CA ARG A 467 -6.28 5.52 18.63
C ARG A 467 -5.40 5.35 19.86
N PHE A 468 -5.35 4.15 20.41
CA PHE A 468 -4.65 3.86 21.65
C PHE A 468 -4.00 2.46 21.63
N PRO A 469 -2.96 2.21 22.45
CA PRO A 469 -2.40 0.87 22.60
C PRO A 469 -3.44 -0.03 23.27
N PHE A 470 -3.71 -1.20 22.68
CA PHE A 470 -4.70 -2.13 23.21
C PHE A 470 -4.04 -3.42 23.71
N ILE A 471 -3.32 -4.13 22.84
CA ILE A 471 -2.59 -5.34 23.21
C ILE A 471 -1.17 -5.21 22.65
N ASN A 472 -0.17 -5.25 23.54
CA ASN A 472 1.23 -5.14 23.11
C ASN A 472 1.71 -6.40 22.40
N TYR A 473 1.35 -7.58 22.93
CA TYR A 473 1.70 -8.87 22.36
C TYR A 473 0.57 -9.86 22.53
N LEU A 474 0.17 -10.50 21.45
CA LEU A 474 -0.77 -11.62 21.43
C LEU A 474 -0.06 -12.83 20.84
N ALA A 475 0.23 -13.81 21.68
CA ALA A 475 0.78 -15.09 21.23
C ALA A 475 -0.33 -16.13 21.09
N LEU A 476 -0.50 -16.68 19.91
CA LEU A 476 -1.40 -17.79 19.64
C LEU A 476 -0.62 -19.09 19.68
N GLY A 477 -1.19 -20.11 20.36
CA GLY A 477 -0.67 -21.45 20.40
C GLY A 477 -1.14 -22.32 19.22
N PHE A 478 -1.12 -23.67 19.41
CA PHE A 478 -1.67 -24.59 18.43
C PHE A 478 -3.17 -24.30 18.16
N PRO A 479 -3.66 -24.38 16.89
CA PRO A 479 -2.98 -24.81 15.69
C PRO A 479 -2.14 -23.73 14.98
N LEU A 480 -2.32 -22.44 15.29
CA LEU A 480 -1.65 -21.32 14.66
C LEU A 480 -0.61 -20.73 15.62
N LYS A 481 0.64 -21.14 15.51
CA LYS A 481 1.73 -20.54 16.28
C LYS A 481 2.13 -19.21 15.68
N MET A 482 1.47 -18.13 16.10
CA MET A 482 1.70 -16.77 15.62
C MET A 482 1.83 -15.80 16.80
N ILE A 483 2.65 -14.77 16.61
CA ILE A 483 2.79 -13.67 17.56
C ILE A 483 2.42 -12.37 16.83
N PHE A 484 1.40 -11.71 17.33
CA PHE A 484 1.02 -10.38 16.88
C PHE A 484 1.50 -9.34 17.88
N GLY A 485 2.22 -8.34 17.40
CA GLY A 485 2.68 -7.22 18.22
C GLY A 485 1.89 -5.94 17.93
N ASN A 486 1.84 -5.05 18.92
CA ASN A 486 1.30 -3.70 18.77
C ASN A 486 -0.12 -3.62 18.18
N ILE A 487 -1.04 -4.45 18.67
CA ILE A 487 -2.46 -4.36 18.31
C ILE A 487 -3.00 -3.04 18.87
N ARG A 488 -3.52 -2.19 17.98
CA ARG A 488 -4.07 -0.88 18.34
C ARG A 488 -5.57 -0.93 18.44
N GLY A 489 -6.11 -0.38 19.54
CA GLY A 489 -7.53 -0.10 19.67
C GLY A 489 -7.86 1.28 19.11
N HIS A 490 -9.10 1.49 18.70
CA HIS A 490 -9.61 2.80 18.37
C HIS A 490 -11.10 2.93 18.71
N ALA A 491 -11.48 4.14 19.09
CA ALA A 491 -12.87 4.57 19.18
C ALA A 491 -13.10 5.62 18.08
N PHE A 492 -14.29 5.60 17.47
CA PHE A 492 -14.58 6.49 16.36
C PHE A 492 -15.99 7.05 16.38
N ILE A 493 -16.15 8.18 15.71
CA ILE A 493 -17.41 8.79 15.33
C ILE A 493 -17.31 9.14 13.85
N ASP A 494 -18.26 8.66 13.06
CA ASP A 494 -18.40 8.98 11.65
C ASP A 494 -19.71 9.74 11.44
N VAL A 495 -19.64 10.84 10.71
CA VAL A 495 -20.80 11.66 10.35
C VAL A 495 -20.70 11.97 8.86
N GLY A 496 -21.71 11.61 8.11
CA GLY A 496 -21.68 11.86 6.67
C GLY A 496 -23.06 11.95 6.06
N GLY A 497 -23.12 12.58 4.88
CA GLY A 497 -24.34 12.73 4.12
C GLY A 497 -24.03 12.93 2.64
N ALA A 498 -25.01 12.58 1.80
CA ALA A 498 -25.02 12.91 0.39
C ALA A 498 -26.43 13.35 -0.01
N TRP A 499 -26.52 14.35 -0.89
CA TRP A 499 -27.78 14.96 -1.30
C TRP A 499 -27.66 15.63 -2.67
N ASP A 500 -28.77 15.84 -3.32
CA ASP A 500 -28.87 16.60 -4.56
C ASP A 500 -29.34 18.03 -4.34
N ASP A 501 -30.28 18.24 -3.40
CA ASP A 501 -30.85 19.53 -3.07
C ASP A 501 -30.90 19.77 -1.55
N MET A 502 -30.77 21.02 -1.15
CA MET A 502 -30.84 21.41 0.27
C MET A 502 -32.25 21.22 0.88
N SER A 503 -33.27 21.08 0.06
CA SER A 503 -34.63 20.76 0.49
C SER A 503 -34.78 19.35 1.09
N GLU A 504 -33.83 18.46 0.85
CA GLU A 504 -33.81 17.11 1.44
C GLU A 504 -33.52 17.13 2.96
N PHE A 505 -33.03 18.24 3.50
CA PHE A 505 -32.72 18.34 4.93
C PHE A 505 -33.99 18.53 5.74
N SER A 506 -34.16 17.61 6.71
CA SER A 506 -35.25 17.72 7.69
C SER A 506 -35.00 18.81 8.71
N THR A 507 -36.07 19.45 9.18
CA THR A 507 -36.04 20.38 10.32
C THR A 507 -35.99 19.67 11.68
N LYS A 508 -36.19 18.35 11.73
CA LYS A 508 -36.11 17.55 12.95
C LYS A 508 -34.66 17.38 13.40
N ILE A 509 -34.38 17.42 14.71
CA ILE A 509 -33.04 17.20 15.28
C ILE A 509 -32.53 15.79 14.98
N TRP A 510 -33.42 14.80 15.08
CA TRP A 510 -33.14 13.39 14.80
C TRP A 510 -34.22 12.84 13.85
N PRO A 511 -34.14 13.16 12.56
CA PRO A 511 -35.11 12.67 11.59
C PRO A 511 -34.92 11.16 11.35
N SER A 512 -35.96 10.55 10.78
CA SER A 512 -35.87 9.13 10.38
C SER A 512 -34.74 8.91 9.38
N ARG A 513 -34.03 7.81 9.55
CA ARG A 513 -32.96 7.42 8.64
C ARG A 513 -33.48 6.92 7.28
N TYR A 514 -34.62 6.25 7.28
CA TYR A 514 -35.15 5.55 6.12
C TYR A 514 -36.33 6.28 5.43
N GLY A 515 -36.55 7.51 5.81
CA GLY A 515 -37.71 8.26 5.34
C GLY A 515 -39.01 7.84 6.01
N GLY A 516 -39.90 8.79 6.21
CA GLY A 516 -41.26 8.61 6.64
C GLY A 516 -42.21 8.89 5.48
N ASN A 517 -43.52 8.86 5.75
CA ASN A 517 -44.55 9.21 4.76
C ASN A 517 -44.54 10.69 4.32
N ASN A 518 -43.66 11.52 4.91
CA ASN A 518 -43.52 12.96 4.63
C ASN A 518 -42.05 13.32 4.33
N ILE A 519 -41.84 14.20 3.38
CA ILE A 519 -40.49 14.72 2.98
C ILE A 519 -39.68 15.27 4.16
N GLY A 520 -40.33 15.81 5.20
CA GLY A 520 -39.68 16.33 6.41
C GLY A 520 -39.19 15.27 7.41
N ASP A 521 -39.40 14.00 7.14
CA ASP A 521 -39.02 12.89 8.04
C ASP A 521 -37.72 12.19 7.61
N TYR A 522 -37.14 12.56 6.48
CA TYR A 522 -35.88 12.01 5.95
C TYR A 522 -34.68 12.88 6.34
N SER A 523 -33.55 12.24 6.58
CA SER A 523 -32.26 12.95 6.74
C SER A 523 -31.23 12.40 5.76
N PRO A 524 -30.60 13.26 4.96
CA PRO A 524 -29.47 12.87 4.15
C PRO A 524 -28.21 12.59 4.97
N ILE A 525 -28.19 12.99 6.27
CA ILE A 525 -27.05 12.81 7.17
C ILE A 525 -27.25 11.56 8.02
N VAL A 526 -26.17 10.79 8.14
CA VAL A 526 -26.06 9.61 9.00
C VAL A 526 -24.94 9.86 10.03
N MET A 527 -25.19 9.56 11.29
CA MET A 527 -24.21 9.65 12.35
C MET A 527 -24.06 8.29 13.02
N THR A 528 -22.84 7.82 13.12
CA THR A 528 -22.50 6.53 13.71
C THR A 528 -21.33 6.67 14.68
N SER A 529 -21.19 5.70 15.58
CA SER A 529 -20.06 5.61 16.50
C SER A 529 -19.66 4.17 16.69
N GLY A 530 -18.42 3.93 17.09
CA GLY A 530 -17.96 2.55 17.25
C GLY A 530 -16.62 2.41 17.91
N LEU A 531 -16.25 1.15 18.06
CA LEU A 531 -14.96 0.70 18.59
C LEU A 531 -14.35 -0.33 17.64
N GLY A 532 -13.04 -0.41 17.62
CA GLY A 532 -12.38 -1.40 16.79
C GLY A 532 -10.94 -1.66 17.20
N THR A 533 -10.36 -2.63 16.51
CA THR A 533 -8.95 -3.00 16.64
C THR A 533 -8.28 -3.06 15.26
N LYS A 534 -6.99 -2.72 15.23
CA LYS A 534 -6.14 -2.75 14.04
C LYS A 534 -4.94 -3.65 14.32
N ILE A 535 -4.79 -4.70 13.50
CA ILE A 535 -3.73 -5.70 13.61
C ILE A 535 -2.90 -5.64 12.33
N ASN A 536 -1.61 -5.34 12.47
CA ASN A 536 -0.70 -5.34 11.34
C ASN A 536 -0.23 -6.76 11.06
N LEU A 537 -0.54 -7.27 9.86
CA LEU A 537 -0.15 -8.60 9.37
C LEU A 537 1.11 -8.55 8.49
N GLY A 538 1.83 -7.43 8.47
CA GLY A 538 2.99 -7.20 7.62
C GLY A 538 2.61 -6.41 6.37
N TYR A 539 2.02 -7.03 5.38
CA TYR A 539 1.58 -6.36 4.15
C TYR A 539 0.20 -5.72 4.25
N PHE A 540 -0.65 -6.24 5.11
CA PHE A 540 -2.04 -5.79 5.27
C PHE A 540 -2.35 -5.45 6.71
N LEU A 541 -3.27 -4.53 6.88
CA LEU A 541 -3.85 -4.18 8.17
C LEU A 541 -5.23 -4.84 8.27
N LEU A 542 -5.37 -5.79 9.21
CA LEU A 542 -6.67 -6.34 9.58
C LEU A 542 -7.36 -5.40 10.55
N LYS A 543 -8.56 -4.97 10.20
CA LYS A 543 -9.43 -4.13 11.04
C LYS A 543 -10.65 -4.94 11.44
N ILE A 544 -10.95 -4.94 12.73
CA ILE A 544 -12.14 -5.57 13.32
C ILE A 544 -12.87 -4.45 14.03
N GLU A 545 -14.06 -4.10 13.56
CA GLU A 545 -14.78 -2.91 14.02
C GLU A 545 -16.24 -3.26 14.33
N ALA A 546 -16.77 -2.67 15.39
CA ALA A 546 -18.19 -2.70 15.75
C ALA A 546 -18.72 -1.27 15.72
N ALA A 547 -19.77 -1.02 14.96
CA ALA A 547 -20.37 0.29 14.79
C ALA A 547 -21.85 0.28 15.16
N TRP A 548 -22.29 1.37 15.74
CA TRP A 548 -23.67 1.65 16.11
C TRP A 548 -24.14 2.88 15.36
N ASP A 549 -25.27 2.76 14.71
CA ASP A 549 -26.00 3.89 14.16
C ASP A 549 -26.86 4.56 15.24
N ARG A 550 -26.99 5.87 15.15
CA ARG A 550 -27.90 6.64 15.98
C ARG A 550 -29.02 7.22 15.12
N ASN A 551 -30.25 6.84 15.48
CA ASN A 551 -31.48 7.34 14.84
C ASN A 551 -32.46 7.86 15.89
N GLU A 552 -33.66 8.24 15.49
CA GLU A 552 -34.73 8.73 16.36
C GLU A 552 -35.15 7.73 17.47
N ASN A 553 -34.95 6.42 17.23
CA ASN A 553 -35.30 5.33 18.15
C ASN A 553 -34.14 4.97 19.11
N GLY A 554 -33.00 5.65 19.01
CA GLY A 554 -31.80 5.41 19.83
C GLY A 554 -30.65 4.78 19.03
N TYR A 555 -29.92 3.87 19.66
CA TYR A 555 -28.81 3.16 19.01
C TYR A 555 -29.28 1.84 18.40
N SER A 556 -28.75 1.55 17.22
CA SER A 556 -28.94 0.29 16.52
C SER A 556 -28.28 -0.89 17.26
N LYS A 557 -28.54 -2.12 16.82
CA LYS A 557 -27.64 -3.25 17.13
C LYS A 557 -26.27 -3.02 16.52
N PRO A 558 -25.17 -3.52 17.15
CA PRO A 558 -23.83 -3.36 16.60
C PRO A 558 -23.71 -4.06 15.24
N GLN A 559 -23.16 -3.36 14.29
CA GLN A 559 -22.76 -3.92 12.99
C GLN A 559 -21.26 -4.20 13.03
N TRP A 560 -20.89 -5.42 12.66
CA TRP A 560 -19.52 -5.89 12.68
C TRP A 560 -18.89 -5.82 11.28
N TYR A 561 -17.65 -5.36 11.23
CA TYR A 561 -16.87 -5.27 10.01
C TYR A 561 -15.51 -5.94 10.20
N PHE A 562 -15.16 -6.80 9.24
CA PHE A 562 -13.83 -7.38 9.10
C PHE A 562 -13.29 -6.89 7.76
N SER A 563 -12.29 -6.02 7.77
CA SER A 563 -11.71 -5.47 6.56
C SER A 563 -10.20 -5.61 6.54
N LEU A 564 -9.63 -5.82 5.34
CA LEU A 564 -8.21 -6.03 5.11
C LEU A 564 -7.69 -5.01 4.11
N GLY A 565 -6.97 -3.99 4.58
CA GLY A 565 -6.51 -2.92 3.71
C GLY A 565 -5.72 -1.85 4.47
N PRO A 566 -5.27 -0.80 3.78
CA PRO A 566 -4.54 0.28 4.42
C PRO A 566 -5.40 1.07 5.41
N ASP A 567 -4.75 1.80 6.31
CA ASP A 567 -5.42 2.80 7.16
C ASP A 567 -5.44 4.17 6.47
N TRP A 568 -6.42 4.97 6.87
CA TRP A 568 -6.56 6.34 6.35
C TRP A 568 -5.90 7.36 7.24
#